data_1723a3fed6850ac0ba879b05ca34c764
#
_entry.id   1723a3fed6850ac0ba879b05ca34c764
#
_cell.length_a   1.000
_cell.length_b   1.000
_cell.length_c   1.000
_cell.angle_alpha   90.00
_cell.angle_beta   90.00
_cell.angle_gamma   90.00
#
_symmetry.space_group_name_H-M   'P 1'
#
loop_
_entity.id
_entity.type
_entity.pdbx_description
1 polymer ?
#
loop_
_entity_poly.entity_id
_entity_poly.type
_entity_poly.pdbx_seq_one_letter_code
_entity_poly.pdbx_strand_id
1 'polypeptide(L)'
;MYTNIMVAVDGSASSRQALDEGLKMARLHRARLFAVFVVDKSILLSYAGRLDPNALIEEVRHDGVAVLRDAERTIAHAGVNGDTEIVETELGQDVAERLQHYVAEHAIDLAVLGTHGRRGIRRAMLGSVAERFLRTSICPVLLVRGDDATRAAVAAA
;
A
#
# COMPACT_ATOMS: atom_id res chain seq x y z
N MET A 1 18.92 -10.83 -4.74
CA MET A 1 19.09 -9.35 -4.76
C MET A 1 17.85 -8.78 -5.39
N TYR A 2 17.11 -7.88 -4.71
CA TYR A 2 15.90 -7.30 -5.27
C TYR A 2 16.24 -6.19 -6.26
N THR A 3 15.44 -6.02 -7.31
CA THR A 3 15.62 -5.01 -8.36
C THR A 3 14.44 -4.05 -8.46
N ASN A 4 13.23 -4.54 -8.25
CA ASN A 4 11.99 -3.77 -8.28
C ASN A 4 11.17 -4.03 -7.01
N ILE A 5 11.04 -3.02 -6.17
CA ILE A 5 10.32 -3.12 -4.90
C ILE A 5 9.04 -2.30 -4.98
N MET A 6 7.89 -2.92 -4.73
CA MET A 6 6.60 -2.24 -4.62
C MET A 6 6.28 -1.98 -3.15
N VAL A 7 5.80 -0.78 -2.84
CA VAL A 7 5.21 -0.44 -1.54
C VAL A 7 3.76 0.01 -1.76
N ALA A 8 2.81 -0.69 -1.15
CA ALA A 8 1.42 -0.25 -1.16
C ALA A 8 1.22 0.84 -0.10
N VAL A 9 0.74 2.01 -0.54
CA VAL A 9 0.53 3.18 0.33
C VAL A 9 -0.94 3.59 0.31
N ASP A 10 -1.52 3.83 1.48
CA ASP A 10 -2.92 4.25 1.66
C ASP A 10 -3.08 5.44 2.62
N GLY A 11 -1.95 6.02 3.08
CA GLY A 11 -1.92 7.11 4.03
C GLY A 11 -2.03 6.69 5.50
N SER A 12 -2.19 5.40 5.81
CA SER A 12 -2.19 4.89 7.18
C SER A 12 -0.78 4.97 7.81
N ALA A 13 -0.71 4.89 9.15
CA ALA A 13 0.56 4.85 9.86
C ALA A 13 1.41 3.65 9.45
N SER A 14 0.78 2.46 9.29
CA SER A 14 1.51 1.26 8.89
C SER A 14 2.00 1.32 7.44
N SER A 15 1.27 1.98 6.52
CA SER A 15 1.75 2.16 5.14
C SER A 15 2.92 3.16 5.05
N ARG A 16 2.95 4.18 5.90
CA ARG A 16 4.12 5.07 6.00
C ARG A 16 5.36 4.32 6.48
N GLN A 17 5.22 3.47 7.50
CA GLN A 17 6.31 2.62 7.95
C GLN A 17 6.72 1.57 6.92
N ALA A 18 5.75 1.01 6.17
CA ALA A 18 6.04 0.14 5.03
C ALA A 18 6.89 0.87 3.97
N LEU A 19 6.62 2.16 3.72
CA LEU A 19 7.45 2.98 2.82
C LEU A 19 8.86 3.15 3.37
N ASP A 20 9.02 3.44 4.66
CA ASP A 20 10.33 3.58 5.30
C ASP A 20 11.16 2.28 5.21
N GLU A 21 10.54 1.12 5.47
CA GLU A 21 11.20 -0.19 5.32
C GLU A 21 11.50 -0.52 3.86
N GLY A 22 10.58 -0.21 2.94
CA GLY A 22 10.80 -0.35 1.49
C GLY A 22 12.00 0.47 1.01
N LEU A 23 12.15 1.71 1.50
CA LEU A 23 13.29 2.56 1.20
C LEU A 23 14.62 2.01 1.72
N LYS A 24 14.62 1.44 2.93
CA LYS A 24 15.81 0.75 3.47
C LYS A 24 16.22 -0.42 2.58
N MET A 25 15.25 -1.23 2.16
CA MET A 25 15.47 -2.35 1.25
C MET A 25 15.95 -1.89 -0.13
N ALA A 26 15.34 -0.84 -0.68
CA ALA A 26 15.74 -0.28 -1.97
C ALA A 26 17.19 0.23 -1.95
N ARG A 27 17.60 0.91 -0.88
CA ARG A 27 19.00 1.34 -0.71
C ARG A 27 19.97 0.16 -0.60
N LEU A 28 19.61 -0.84 0.24
CA LEU A 28 20.45 -2.02 0.48
C LEU A 28 20.70 -2.80 -0.82
N HIS A 29 19.67 -2.93 -1.65
CA HIS A 29 19.72 -3.70 -2.89
C HIS A 29 20.03 -2.86 -4.14
N ARG A 30 20.08 -1.53 -4.05
CA ARG A 30 20.12 -0.58 -5.16
C ARG A 30 18.95 -0.78 -6.13
N ALA A 31 17.79 -1.10 -5.57
CA ALA A 31 16.57 -1.39 -6.30
C ALA A 31 15.79 -0.11 -6.62
N ARG A 32 14.96 -0.17 -7.66
CA ARG A 32 13.93 0.83 -7.95
C ARG A 32 12.74 0.59 -7.03
N LEU A 33 12.14 1.66 -6.51
CA LEU A 33 10.98 1.59 -5.64
C LEU A 33 9.73 2.14 -6.35
N PHE A 34 8.61 1.45 -6.21
CA PHE A 34 7.30 1.85 -6.73
C PHE A 34 6.34 2.03 -5.56
N ALA A 35 5.96 3.26 -5.25
CA ALA A 35 4.91 3.54 -4.28
C ALA A 35 3.55 3.60 -4.98
N VAL A 36 2.66 2.67 -4.63
CA VAL A 36 1.39 2.44 -5.34
C VAL A 36 0.21 2.73 -4.43
N PHE A 37 -0.68 3.61 -4.88
CA PHE A 37 -1.98 3.85 -4.26
C PHE A 37 -3.08 3.23 -5.13
N VAL A 38 -3.98 2.44 -4.51
CA VAL A 38 -5.09 1.79 -5.23
C VAL A 38 -6.40 2.52 -4.94
N VAL A 39 -7.06 2.99 -5.99
CA VAL A 39 -8.44 3.47 -5.94
C VAL A 39 -9.37 2.26 -6.05
N ASP A 40 -10.03 1.92 -4.94
CA ASP A 40 -10.94 0.78 -4.85
C ASP A 40 -12.33 1.17 -5.36
N LYS A 41 -12.67 0.75 -6.58
CA LYS A 41 -13.99 0.98 -7.18
C LYS A 41 -15.10 0.05 -6.66
N SER A 42 -14.77 -0.98 -5.89
CA SER A 42 -15.78 -1.88 -5.30
C SER A 42 -16.67 -1.15 -4.30
N ILE A 43 -16.16 -0.06 -3.70
CA ILE A 43 -16.92 0.85 -2.84
C ILE A 43 -18.16 1.39 -3.55
N LEU A 44 -18.12 1.58 -4.87
CA LEU A 44 -19.25 2.11 -5.66
C LEU A 44 -20.47 1.23 -5.61
N LEU A 45 -20.28 -0.09 -5.55
CA LEU A 45 -21.38 -1.05 -5.47
C LEU A 45 -22.11 -0.96 -4.13
N SER A 46 -21.41 -0.55 -3.05
CA SER A 46 -21.98 -0.41 -1.72
C SER A 46 -22.81 0.86 -1.53
N TYR A 47 -22.61 1.87 -2.38
CA TYR A 47 -23.30 3.17 -2.35
C TYR A 47 -24.25 3.41 -3.51
N ALA A 48 -24.52 2.38 -4.32
CA ALA A 48 -25.46 2.46 -5.44
C ALA A 48 -26.83 2.98 -4.96
N GLY A 49 -27.18 4.20 -5.37
CA GLY A 49 -28.48 4.83 -5.11
C GLY A 49 -28.50 5.99 -4.09
N ARG A 50 -27.38 6.37 -3.46
CA ARG A 50 -27.34 7.46 -2.47
C ARG A 50 -26.38 8.60 -2.75
N LEU A 51 -25.36 8.39 -3.58
CA LEU A 51 -24.34 9.39 -3.92
C LEU A 51 -23.97 9.27 -5.40
N ASP A 52 -23.45 10.35 -5.98
CA ASP A 52 -22.82 10.29 -7.30
C ASP A 52 -21.56 9.42 -7.23
N PRO A 53 -21.54 8.26 -7.91
CA PRO A 53 -20.39 7.36 -7.85
C PRO A 53 -19.10 8.01 -8.37
N ASN A 54 -19.20 8.91 -9.35
CA ASN A 54 -18.04 9.58 -9.92
C ASN A 54 -17.43 10.58 -8.94
N ALA A 55 -18.25 11.32 -8.20
CA ALA A 55 -17.76 12.25 -7.18
C ALA A 55 -16.99 11.51 -6.07
N LEU A 56 -17.44 10.33 -5.66
CA LEU A 56 -16.77 9.52 -4.66
C LEU A 56 -15.41 8.98 -5.17
N ILE A 57 -15.35 8.53 -6.42
CA ILE A 57 -14.08 8.10 -7.03
C ILE A 57 -13.09 9.27 -7.08
N GLU A 58 -13.53 10.46 -7.49
CA GLU A 58 -12.67 11.63 -7.56
C GLU A 58 -12.16 12.06 -6.18
N GLU A 59 -12.97 11.93 -5.13
CA GLU A 59 -12.53 12.19 -3.76
C GLU A 59 -11.42 11.21 -3.33
N VAL A 60 -11.61 9.91 -3.55
CA VAL A 60 -10.60 8.89 -3.24
C VAL A 60 -9.33 9.09 -4.06
N ARG A 61 -9.47 9.46 -5.33
CA ARG A 61 -8.33 9.78 -6.21
C ARG A 61 -7.57 11.01 -5.71
N HIS A 62 -8.29 12.04 -5.26
CA HIS A 62 -7.69 13.24 -4.66
C HIS A 62 -6.90 12.91 -3.40
N ASP A 63 -7.44 12.07 -2.52
CA ASP A 63 -6.71 11.54 -1.35
C ASP A 63 -5.44 10.80 -1.77
N GLY A 64 -5.54 9.97 -2.80
CA GLY A 64 -4.40 9.23 -3.36
C GLY A 64 -3.28 10.14 -3.86
N VAL A 65 -3.63 11.25 -4.52
CA VAL A 65 -2.65 12.26 -4.95
C VAL A 65 -1.90 12.87 -3.76
N ALA A 66 -2.60 13.18 -2.66
CA ALA A 66 -1.97 13.71 -1.46
C ALA A 66 -1.02 12.70 -0.81
N VAL A 67 -1.45 11.44 -0.69
CA VAL A 67 -0.62 10.34 -0.15
C VAL A 67 0.64 10.13 -0.99
N LEU A 68 0.50 10.12 -2.31
CA LEU A 68 1.64 9.91 -3.21
C LEU A 68 2.60 11.10 -3.25
N ARG A 69 2.13 12.34 -3.09
CA ARG A 69 3.02 13.50 -2.94
C ARG A 69 3.91 13.40 -1.71
N ASP A 70 3.36 12.89 -0.59
CA ASP A 70 4.14 12.65 0.61
C ASP A 70 5.16 11.52 0.40
N ALA A 71 4.75 10.44 -0.27
CA ALA A 71 5.63 9.34 -0.63
C ALA A 71 6.77 9.81 -1.55
N GLU A 72 6.47 10.60 -2.59
CA GLU A 72 7.45 11.17 -3.52
C GLU A 72 8.51 12.00 -2.81
N ARG A 73 8.08 12.90 -1.88
CA ARG A 73 9.02 13.67 -1.05
C ARG A 73 9.92 12.76 -0.22
N THR A 74 9.35 11.73 0.39
CA THR A 74 10.09 10.78 1.22
C THR A 74 11.12 10.00 0.39
N ILE A 75 10.73 9.52 -0.81
CA ILE A 75 11.60 8.84 -1.76
C ILE A 75 12.77 9.76 -2.19
N ALA A 76 12.45 11.01 -2.54
CA ALA A 76 13.46 11.99 -2.97
C ALA A 76 14.46 12.30 -1.85
N HIS A 77 13.99 12.54 -0.61
CA HIS A 77 14.86 12.76 0.54
C HIS A 77 15.73 11.53 0.85
N ALA A 78 15.22 10.34 0.58
CA ALA A 78 15.95 9.10 0.74
C ALA A 78 17.05 8.90 -0.31
N GLY A 79 17.05 9.65 -1.41
CA GLY A 79 17.98 9.46 -2.51
C GLY A 79 17.81 8.12 -3.22
N VAL A 80 16.61 7.56 -3.20
CA VAL A 80 16.26 6.30 -3.87
C VAL A 80 15.66 6.59 -5.23
N ASN A 81 16.01 5.79 -6.23
CA ASN A 81 15.34 5.83 -7.53
C ASN A 81 13.94 5.22 -7.37
N GLY A 82 12.90 5.99 -7.57
CA GLY A 82 11.53 5.50 -7.37
C GLY A 82 10.49 6.35 -8.06
N ASP A 83 9.32 5.73 -8.24
CA ASP A 83 8.14 6.32 -8.86
C ASP A 83 6.93 6.19 -7.94
N THR A 84 5.94 7.02 -8.19
CA THR A 84 4.65 6.97 -7.50
C THR A 84 3.53 6.80 -8.53
N GLU A 85 2.56 5.93 -8.25
CA GLU A 85 1.50 5.64 -9.20
C GLU A 85 0.15 5.42 -8.52
N ILE A 86 -0.91 6.01 -9.10
CA ILE A 86 -2.30 5.69 -8.76
C ILE A 86 -2.78 4.63 -9.75
N VAL A 87 -3.27 3.52 -9.23
CA VAL A 87 -3.93 2.48 -10.01
C VAL A 87 -5.37 2.29 -9.52
N GLU A 88 -6.24 1.78 -10.38
CA GLU A 88 -7.65 1.60 -10.07
C GLU A 88 -8.03 0.13 -10.19
N THR A 89 -8.94 -0.34 -9.34
CA THR A 89 -9.53 -1.66 -9.50
C THR A 89 -10.51 -1.66 -10.68
N GLU A 90 -10.63 -2.80 -11.35
CA GLU A 90 -11.70 -3.06 -12.31
C GLU A 90 -12.98 -3.47 -11.57
N LEU A 91 -14.11 -3.54 -12.30
CA LEU A 91 -15.37 -4.04 -11.74
C LEU A 91 -15.20 -5.50 -11.30
N GLY A 92 -15.48 -5.76 -10.02
CA GLY A 92 -15.34 -7.09 -9.43
C GLY A 92 -13.92 -7.46 -9.00
N GLN A 93 -12.93 -6.61 -9.25
CA GLN A 93 -11.57 -6.76 -8.77
C GLN A 93 -11.40 -6.10 -7.41
N ASP A 94 -10.74 -6.76 -6.49
CA ASP A 94 -10.37 -6.14 -5.21
C ASP A 94 -8.94 -5.53 -5.23
N VAL A 95 -8.61 -4.80 -4.16
CA VAL A 95 -7.32 -4.12 -4.02
C VAL A 95 -6.14 -5.09 -4.07
N ALA A 96 -6.25 -6.26 -3.43
CA ALA A 96 -5.16 -7.23 -3.41
C ALA A 96 -4.92 -7.82 -4.81
N GLU A 97 -5.98 -8.13 -5.57
CA GLU A 97 -5.88 -8.58 -6.95
C GLU A 97 -5.27 -7.51 -7.86
N ARG A 98 -5.64 -6.23 -7.70
CA ARG A 98 -5.04 -5.14 -8.49
C ARG A 98 -3.55 -4.99 -8.20
N LEU A 99 -3.14 -5.11 -6.93
CA LEU A 99 -1.73 -5.11 -6.56
C LEU A 99 -0.97 -6.32 -7.13
N GLN A 100 -1.59 -7.51 -7.20
CA GLN A 100 -0.99 -8.68 -7.85
C GLN A 100 -0.75 -8.48 -9.35
N HIS A 101 -1.73 -7.86 -10.04
CA HIS A 101 -1.55 -7.48 -11.45
C HIS A 101 -0.38 -6.50 -11.61
N TYR A 102 -0.29 -5.49 -10.73
CA TYR A 102 0.81 -4.54 -10.73
C TYR A 102 2.17 -5.23 -10.55
N VAL A 103 2.26 -6.20 -9.63
CA VAL A 103 3.47 -7.01 -9.42
C VAL A 103 3.91 -7.69 -10.71
N ALA A 104 2.98 -8.31 -11.44
CA ALA A 104 3.28 -8.97 -12.70
C ALA A 104 3.66 -7.98 -13.82
N GLU A 105 2.91 -6.89 -13.95
CA GLU A 105 3.11 -5.85 -14.98
C GLU A 105 4.48 -5.17 -14.88
N HIS A 106 4.98 -4.96 -13.65
CA HIS A 106 6.22 -4.23 -13.37
C HIS A 106 7.39 -5.13 -12.95
N ALA A 107 7.25 -6.44 -13.07
CA ALA A 107 8.26 -7.42 -12.66
C ALA A 107 8.78 -7.15 -11.22
N ILE A 108 7.84 -6.90 -10.30
CA ILE A 108 8.15 -6.66 -8.89
C ILE A 108 8.68 -7.94 -8.26
N ASP A 109 9.81 -7.85 -7.59
CA ASP A 109 10.48 -8.98 -6.95
C ASP A 109 10.48 -8.90 -5.40
N LEU A 110 9.94 -7.80 -4.82
CA LEU A 110 9.59 -7.67 -3.41
C LEU A 110 8.37 -6.75 -3.26
N ALA A 111 7.34 -7.21 -2.58
CA ALA A 111 6.22 -6.37 -2.17
C ALA A 111 6.29 -6.03 -0.67
N VAL A 112 6.09 -4.76 -0.31
CA VAL A 112 6.08 -4.28 1.07
C VAL A 112 4.70 -3.69 1.39
N LEU A 113 4.04 -4.22 2.41
CA LEU A 113 2.71 -3.80 2.81
C LEU A 113 2.63 -3.54 4.32
N GLY A 114 1.83 -2.54 4.71
CA GLY A 114 1.43 -2.38 6.10
C GLY A 114 0.48 -3.50 6.53
N THR A 115 0.59 -3.95 7.78
CA THR A 115 -0.31 -4.99 8.33
C THR A 115 -1.74 -4.50 8.55
N HIS A 116 -1.96 -3.17 8.63
CA HIS A 116 -3.27 -2.54 8.82
C HIS A 116 -3.42 -1.41 7.82
N GLY A 117 -4.62 -1.24 7.30
CA GLY A 117 -4.96 -0.11 6.45
C GLY A 117 -5.66 1.02 7.23
N ARG A 118 -6.33 1.91 6.49
CA ARG A 118 -7.07 3.09 7.00
C ARG A 118 -8.08 2.78 8.11
N ARG A 119 -8.62 1.57 8.16
CA ARG A 119 -9.68 1.17 9.12
C ARG A 119 -9.18 0.76 10.49
N GLY A 120 -7.86 0.72 10.72
CA GLY A 120 -7.17 0.55 11.99
C GLY A 120 -7.87 -0.35 13.01
N ILE A 121 -7.87 -1.67 12.81
CA ILE A 121 -8.47 -2.58 13.79
C ILE A 121 -7.46 -2.76 14.93
N ARG A 122 -7.85 -2.37 16.15
CA ARG A 122 -7.04 -2.38 17.38
C ARG A 122 -6.65 -3.77 17.92
N ARG A 123 -6.83 -4.85 17.16
CA ARG A 123 -6.44 -6.20 17.57
C ARG A 123 -5.46 -6.78 16.57
N ALA A 124 -4.64 -7.72 17.01
CA ALA A 124 -3.54 -8.40 16.30
C ALA A 124 -3.95 -9.15 15.00
N MET A 125 -4.96 -8.67 14.30
CA MET A 125 -5.42 -9.25 13.04
C MET A 125 -4.78 -8.53 11.87
N LEU A 126 -4.28 -9.30 10.94
CA LEU A 126 -3.78 -8.83 9.65
C LEU A 126 -4.94 -8.18 8.87
N GLY A 127 -4.71 -7.02 8.28
CA GLY A 127 -5.71 -6.34 7.43
C GLY A 127 -6.11 -7.19 6.23
N SER A 128 -7.36 -7.06 5.79
CA SER A 128 -7.93 -7.90 4.72
C SER A 128 -7.13 -7.85 3.41
N VAL A 129 -6.63 -6.67 3.03
CA VAL A 129 -5.80 -6.50 1.82
C VAL A 129 -4.46 -7.23 1.98
N ALA A 130 -3.77 -7.02 3.10
CA ALA A 130 -2.48 -7.64 3.37
C ALA A 130 -2.59 -9.18 3.47
N GLU A 131 -3.64 -9.68 4.13
CA GLU A 131 -3.90 -11.12 4.22
C GLU A 131 -4.16 -11.74 2.85
N ARG A 132 -5.03 -11.11 2.04
CA ARG A 132 -5.40 -11.62 0.73
C ARG A 132 -4.22 -11.56 -0.23
N PHE A 133 -3.49 -10.46 -0.23
CA PHE A 133 -2.28 -10.30 -1.02
C PHE A 133 -1.24 -11.37 -0.68
N LEU A 134 -0.98 -11.62 0.62
CA LEU A 134 -0.03 -12.63 1.07
C LEU A 134 -0.39 -14.04 0.60
N ARG A 135 -1.69 -14.39 0.58
CA ARG A 135 -2.16 -15.73 0.15
C ARG A 135 -1.94 -16.01 -1.34
N THR A 136 -1.93 -14.97 -2.16
CA THR A 136 -1.90 -15.10 -3.63
C THR A 136 -0.62 -14.54 -4.24
N SER A 137 0.31 -14.04 -3.42
CA SER A 137 1.51 -13.37 -3.90
C SER A 137 2.43 -14.30 -4.67
N ILE A 138 2.88 -13.83 -5.83
CA ILE A 138 3.87 -14.49 -6.69
C ILE A 138 5.31 -14.02 -6.42
N CYS A 139 5.49 -13.06 -5.50
CA CYS A 139 6.80 -12.57 -5.07
C CYS A 139 6.91 -12.58 -3.54
N PRO A 140 8.11 -12.50 -2.97
CA PRO A 140 8.32 -12.27 -1.53
C PRO A 140 7.55 -11.06 -1.00
N VAL A 141 7.01 -11.17 0.21
CA VAL A 141 6.22 -10.12 0.87
C VAL A 141 6.82 -9.76 2.21
N LEU A 142 7.08 -8.47 2.41
CA LEU A 142 7.45 -7.91 3.70
C LEU A 142 6.23 -7.21 4.31
N LEU A 143 5.76 -7.72 5.46
CA LEU A 143 4.68 -7.11 6.22
C LEU A 143 5.24 -6.24 7.34
N VAL A 144 4.80 -4.98 7.38
CA VAL A 144 5.30 -3.98 8.33
C VAL A 144 4.18 -3.56 9.29
N ARG A 145 4.43 -3.67 10.58
CA ARG A 145 3.48 -3.21 11.62
C ARG A 145 3.61 -1.70 11.83
N GLY A 146 2.49 -1.05 12.15
CA GLY A 146 2.47 0.34 12.60
C GLY A 146 2.96 0.47 14.06
N ASP A 147 3.62 1.57 14.41
CA ASP A 147 4.22 1.81 15.74
C ASP A 147 3.24 1.74 16.92
N ASP A 148 1.97 2.02 16.69
CA ASP A 148 0.94 1.97 17.75
C ASP A 148 0.79 0.58 18.39
N ALA A 149 1.11 -0.50 17.66
CA ALA A 149 1.07 -1.85 18.17
C ALA A 149 2.30 -2.20 19.04
N THR A 150 3.46 -1.64 18.69
CA THR A 150 4.73 -1.93 19.38
C THR A 150 4.82 -1.22 20.74
N ARG A 151 4.37 0.05 20.83
CA ARG A 151 4.31 0.81 22.08
C ARG A 151 3.34 0.20 23.10
N ALA A 152 2.15 -0.25 22.64
CA ALA A 152 1.18 -0.88 23.52
C ALA A 152 1.65 -2.26 24.05
N ALA A 153 2.36 -3.05 23.25
CA ALA A 153 2.89 -4.34 23.67
C ALA A 153 4.06 -4.23 24.66
N VAL A 154 4.94 -3.24 24.48
CA VAL A 154 6.07 -2.98 25.41
C VAL A 154 5.59 -2.33 26.70
N ALA A 155 4.53 -1.51 26.67
CA ALA A 155 3.95 -0.90 27.88
C ALA A 155 3.09 -1.87 28.71
N ALA A 156 2.70 -3.02 28.16
CA ALA A 156 1.91 -4.07 28.82
C ALA A 156 2.77 -5.23 29.37
N ALA A 157 4.08 -5.22 29.11
CA ALA A 157 5.05 -6.18 29.61
C ALA A 157 5.79 -5.62 30.83
#